data_adca334b980632ed5ba8a732c4af085c
#
_entry.id   adca334b980632ed5ba8a732c4af085c
#
_cell.length_a   1.000
_cell.length_b   1.000
_cell.length_c   1.000
_cell.angle_alpha   90.00
_cell.angle_beta   90.00
_cell.angle_gamma   90.00
#
_symmetry.space_group_name_H-M   'P 1'
#
loop_
_entity.id
_entity.type
_entity.pdbx_description
1 polymer ?
#
loop_
_entity_poly.entity_id
_entity_poly.type
_entity_poly.pdbx_seq_one_letter_code
_entity_poly.pdbx_strand_id
1 'polypeptide(L)'
;MKKSSSSGQQNTTFIQRLLQRVNMKRVKWSEVYLATAGALHHLLVEGRRKRAAVKRQQQDMPLSELKSLKLEPGDIVYTPSSESTYYAGHMGIIGLDGKVYHVHPYGPVFADTLDWYLTRFYEGDRFIVFRSKLHQVGMRAAEWVQEHYKQVKFYRLQTNLLSVERNYCSKFIYQAYKFTSGLDLWGRKFAKLKQGFIYPFRIERSSDLDVLGTFYK
;
A
#
# COMPACT_ATOMS: atom_id res chain seq x y z
N MET A 1 14.54 41.38 -5.78
CA MET A 1 14.50 40.30 -4.89
C MET A 1 13.08 39.75 -4.80
N LYS A 2 12.78 38.67 -5.51
CA LYS A 2 11.50 37.94 -5.52
C LYS A 2 11.80 36.49 -5.89
N LYS A 3 11.65 35.56 -4.96
CA LYS A 3 11.51 34.12 -5.23
C LYS A 3 10.63 33.51 -4.16
N SER A 4 9.34 33.36 -4.46
CA SER A 4 8.44 32.44 -3.76
C SER A 4 7.12 32.35 -4.54
N SER A 5 7.00 31.49 -5.54
CA SER A 5 5.69 31.13 -6.12
C SER A 5 5.68 29.92 -7.06
N SER A 6 6.57 28.93 -6.88
CA SER A 6 6.59 27.79 -7.83
C SER A 6 5.87 26.52 -7.35
N SER A 7 5.57 26.36 -6.08
CA SER A 7 4.95 25.12 -5.55
C SER A 7 3.43 25.04 -5.75
N GLY A 8 2.74 26.16 -5.77
CA GLY A 8 1.28 26.19 -5.95
C GLY A 8 0.83 25.84 -7.38
N GLN A 9 1.63 26.23 -8.37
CA GLN A 9 1.28 26.04 -9.78
C GLN A 9 1.43 24.57 -10.25
N GLN A 10 2.38 23.83 -9.69
CA GLN A 10 2.58 22.41 -10.03
C GLN A 10 1.44 21.51 -9.51
N ASN A 11 0.92 21.79 -8.32
CA ASN A 11 -0.18 21.00 -7.73
C ASN A 11 -1.50 21.19 -8.49
N THR A 12 -1.77 22.39 -8.99
CA THR A 12 -2.99 22.68 -9.78
C THR A 12 -2.99 21.92 -11.11
N THR A 13 -1.84 21.81 -11.77
CA THR A 13 -1.68 21.09 -13.04
C THR A 13 -1.86 19.59 -12.88
N PHE A 14 -1.42 19.03 -11.74
CA PHE A 14 -1.57 17.61 -11.43
C PHE A 14 -3.04 17.21 -11.23
N ILE A 15 -3.78 17.98 -10.41
CA ILE A 15 -5.22 17.75 -10.19
C ILE A 15 -5.99 17.86 -11.52
N GLN A 16 -5.66 18.82 -12.36
CA GLN A 16 -6.29 18.97 -13.68
C GLN A 16 -6.01 17.77 -14.60
N ARG A 17 -4.78 17.23 -14.62
CA ARG A 17 -4.44 16.02 -15.38
C ARG A 17 -5.13 14.78 -14.85
N LEU A 18 -5.32 14.68 -13.53
CA LEU A 18 -6.06 13.58 -12.90
C LEU A 18 -7.55 13.62 -13.29
N LEU A 19 -8.14 14.83 -13.28
CA LEU A 19 -9.54 15.03 -13.67
C LEU A 19 -9.78 14.76 -15.16
N GLN A 20 -8.81 15.06 -16.04
CA GLN A 20 -8.91 14.77 -17.48
C GLN A 20 -8.81 13.29 -17.84
N ARG A 21 -8.13 12.46 -17.03
CA ARG A 21 -8.00 11.01 -17.24
C ARG A 21 -9.16 10.21 -16.69
N VAL A 22 -9.99 10.79 -15.85
CA VAL A 22 -11.16 10.14 -15.28
C VAL A 22 -12.34 10.39 -16.19
N ASN A 23 -12.92 9.34 -16.78
CA ASN A 23 -14.14 9.44 -17.59
C ASN A 23 -15.29 9.86 -16.67
N MET A 24 -15.54 11.18 -16.59
CA MET A 24 -16.42 11.86 -15.63
C MET A 24 -17.88 11.37 -15.64
N LYS A 25 -18.33 10.62 -16.66
CA LYS A 25 -19.72 10.17 -16.76
C LYS A 25 -20.09 8.99 -15.85
N ARG A 26 -19.11 8.38 -15.14
CA ARG A 26 -19.35 7.22 -14.24
C ARG A 26 -18.77 7.34 -12.83
N VAL A 27 -18.22 8.48 -12.48
CA VAL A 27 -17.60 8.70 -11.16
C VAL A 27 -18.68 9.05 -10.15
N LYS A 28 -18.89 8.19 -9.18
CA LYS A 28 -19.69 8.57 -8.00
C LYS A 28 -18.87 9.56 -7.18
N TRP A 29 -19.35 10.77 -7.01
CA TRP A 29 -18.70 11.85 -6.24
C TRP A 29 -18.28 11.42 -4.83
N SER A 30 -18.98 10.45 -4.23
CA SER A 30 -18.59 9.84 -2.97
C SER A 30 -17.21 9.13 -3.03
N GLU A 31 -16.84 8.55 -4.17
CA GLU A 31 -15.54 7.87 -4.34
C GLU A 31 -14.41 8.91 -4.50
N VAL A 32 -14.69 10.03 -5.16
CA VAL A 32 -13.74 11.17 -5.30
C VAL A 32 -13.55 11.84 -3.94
N TYR A 33 -14.62 12.07 -3.19
CA TYR A 33 -14.57 12.69 -1.87
C TYR A 33 -13.77 11.84 -0.88
N LEU A 34 -13.96 10.52 -0.91
CA LEU A 34 -13.22 9.59 -0.04
C LEU A 34 -11.75 9.49 -0.42
N ALA A 35 -11.43 9.52 -1.73
CA ALA A 35 -10.04 9.54 -2.19
C ALA A 35 -9.34 10.87 -1.80
N THR A 36 -10.02 12.01 -1.95
CA THR A 36 -9.49 13.33 -1.59
C THR A 36 -9.40 13.53 -0.08
N ALA A 37 -10.39 13.07 0.69
CA ALA A 37 -10.36 13.11 2.15
C ALA A 37 -9.27 12.19 2.72
N GLY A 38 -9.03 11.03 2.10
CA GLY A 38 -7.93 10.14 2.42
C GLY A 38 -6.57 10.78 2.14
N ALA A 39 -6.43 11.45 0.99
CA ALA A 39 -5.22 12.16 0.62
C ALA A 39 -4.95 13.36 1.55
N LEU A 40 -5.99 14.13 1.89
CA LEU A 40 -5.86 15.28 2.81
C LEU A 40 -5.49 14.82 4.23
N HIS A 41 -6.13 13.77 4.73
CA HIS A 41 -5.79 13.16 6.01
C HIS A 41 -4.34 12.65 6.02
N HIS A 42 -3.89 12.06 4.92
CA HIS A 42 -2.52 11.61 4.74
C HIS A 42 -1.52 12.77 4.78
N LEU A 43 -1.80 13.86 4.07
CA LEU A 43 -0.96 15.08 4.09
C LEU A 43 -0.83 15.68 5.50
N LEU A 44 -1.93 15.70 6.27
CA LEU A 44 -1.92 16.18 7.66
C LEU A 44 -1.12 15.26 8.59
N VAL A 45 -1.17 13.95 8.37
CA VAL A 45 -0.39 12.95 9.13
C VAL A 45 1.09 13.02 8.75
N GLU A 46 1.42 13.20 7.47
CA GLU A 46 2.81 13.37 7.00
C GLU A 46 3.46 14.65 7.50
N GLY A 47 2.71 15.76 7.56
CA GLY A 47 3.24 17.00 8.14
C GLY A 47 3.69 16.83 9.60
N ARG A 48 3.01 15.97 10.37
CA ARG A 48 3.43 15.57 11.73
C ARG A 48 4.60 14.56 11.72
N ARG A 49 4.66 13.67 10.71
CA ARG A 49 5.74 12.68 10.55
C ARG A 49 7.05 13.28 10.11
N LYS A 50 7.07 14.28 9.23
CA LYS A 50 8.31 14.98 8.82
C LYS A 50 9.03 15.56 10.02
N ARG A 51 8.32 16.05 11.04
CA ARG A 51 8.92 16.53 12.29
C ARG A 51 9.46 15.39 13.18
N ALA A 52 8.91 14.18 13.08
CA ALA A 52 9.40 13.01 13.82
C ALA A 52 10.48 12.24 13.03
N ALA A 53 10.45 12.27 11.70
CA ALA A 53 11.40 11.59 10.83
C ALA A 53 12.79 12.21 10.86
N VAL A 54 12.91 13.53 11.10
CA VAL A 54 14.20 14.20 11.33
C VAL A 54 14.99 13.57 12.51
N LYS A 55 14.31 12.92 13.45
CA LYS A 55 14.94 12.19 14.57
C LYS A 55 15.28 10.70 14.26
N ARG A 56 14.80 10.14 13.14
CA ARG A 56 15.02 8.72 12.78
C ARG A 56 15.95 8.52 11.58
N GLN A 57 16.61 9.57 11.10
CA GLN A 57 17.43 9.57 9.88
C GLN A 57 18.72 8.73 9.94
N GLN A 58 18.85 7.79 10.87
CA GLN A 58 20.12 7.10 11.09
C GLN A 58 20.21 5.66 10.62
N GLN A 59 19.19 5.10 9.91
CA GLN A 59 19.25 3.67 9.49
C GLN A 59 18.45 3.29 8.24
N ASP A 60 18.36 4.17 7.26
CA ASP A 60 17.73 3.81 5.99
C ASP A 60 18.77 3.18 5.05
N MET A 61 18.47 1.98 4.54
CA MET A 61 19.39 1.14 3.77
C MET A 61 19.18 1.35 2.26
N PRO A 62 20.21 1.19 1.41
CA PRO A 62 20.04 1.24 -0.04
C PRO A 62 19.20 0.07 -0.54
N LEU A 63 18.55 0.23 -1.71
CA LEU A 63 17.68 -0.80 -2.31
C LEU A 63 18.42 -2.13 -2.57
N SER A 64 19.73 -2.08 -2.80
CA SER A 64 20.56 -3.29 -2.94
C SER A 64 20.47 -4.21 -1.73
N GLU A 65 20.31 -3.65 -0.53
CA GLU A 65 20.13 -4.43 0.68
C GLU A 65 18.74 -5.06 0.80
N LEU A 66 17.69 -4.42 0.25
CA LEU A 66 16.39 -5.06 0.13
C LEU A 66 16.46 -6.32 -0.74
N LYS A 67 17.21 -6.26 -1.84
CA LYS A 67 17.39 -7.41 -2.75
C LYS A 67 18.18 -8.55 -2.10
N SER A 68 19.08 -8.23 -1.17
CA SER A 68 19.83 -9.23 -0.40
C SER A 68 19.08 -9.73 0.84
N LEU A 69 18.02 -9.04 1.25
CA LEU A 69 17.18 -9.48 2.36
C LEU A 69 16.48 -10.79 2.00
N LYS A 70 16.62 -11.80 2.84
CA LYS A 70 15.89 -13.05 2.70
C LYS A 70 14.41 -12.81 3.00
N LEU A 71 13.65 -12.44 1.98
CA LEU A 71 12.20 -12.33 2.07
C LEU A 71 11.57 -13.71 2.25
N GLU A 72 10.55 -13.79 3.08
CA GLU A 72 9.82 -15.03 3.36
C GLU A 72 8.35 -14.88 2.91
N PRO A 73 7.68 -16.00 2.61
CA PRO A 73 6.26 -15.98 2.30
C PRO A 73 5.45 -15.27 3.40
N GLY A 74 4.59 -14.35 2.98
CA GLY A 74 3.81 -13.50 3.87
C GLY A 74 4.46 -12.16 4.20
N ASP A 75 5.73 -11.93 3.90
CA ASP A 75 6.32 -10.60 4.08
C ASP A 75 5.56 -9.57 3.24
N ILE A 76 5.36 -8.39 3.80
CA ILE A 76 4.66 -7.28 3.16
C ILE A 76 5.68 -6.24 2.74
N VAL A 77 5.70 -5.88 1.47
CA VAL A 77 6.50 -4.77 0.95
C VAL A 77 5.58 -3.57 0.81
N TYR A 78 5.84 -2.53 1.57
CA TYR A 78 5.04 -1.30 1.60
C TYR A 78 5.84 -0.10 1.10
N THR A 79 5.27 0.61 0.16
CA THR A 79 5.75 1.91 -0.29
C THR A 79 4.80 2.98 0.22
N PRO A 80 5.25 3.90 1.10
CA PRO A 80 4.42 5.00 1.58
C PRO A 80 3.91 5.91 0.45
N SER A 81 3.12 6.88 0.81
CA SER A 81 2.60 7.88 -0.11
C SER A 81 3.73 8.62 -0.83
N SER A 82 3.76 8.46 -2.14
CA SER A 82 4.67 9.14 -3.07
C SER A 82 3.94 9.40 -4.40
N GLU A 83 4.60 10.03 -5.34
CA GLU A 83 4.03 10.25 -6.66
C GLU A 83 3.78 8.93 -7.39
N SER A 84 4.70 7.97 -7.31
CA SER A 84 4.57 6.65 -7.93
C SER A 84 3.41 5.83 -7.36
N THR A 85 2.99 6.12 -6.14
CA THR A 85 1.87 5.44 -5.46
C THR A 85 0.57 6.25 -5.50
N TYR A 86 0.49 7.27 -6.36
CA TYR A 86 -0.66 8.19 -6.44
C TYR A 86 -1.04 8.80 -5.07
N TYR A 87 -0.05 9.06 -4.23
CA TYR A 87 -0.19 9.60 -2.88
C TYR A 87 -1.07 8.75 -1.92
N ALA A 88 -1.43 7.53 -2.31
CA ALA A 88 -2.22 6.62 -1.49
C ALA A 88 -1.38 5.61 -0.70
N GLY A 89 -0.12 5.42 -1.12
CA GLY A 89 0.72 4.31 -0.72
C GLY A 89 0.37 3.03 -1.48
N HIS A 90 1.31 2.09 -1.56
CA HIS A 90 1.11 0.81 -2.22
C HIS A 90 1.69 -0.32 -1.40
N MET A 91 1.09 -1.51 -1.54
CA MET A 91 1.53 -2.71 -0.80
C MET A 91 1.50 -3.93 -1.70
N GLY A 92 2.48 -4.81 -1.52
CA GLY A 92 2.53 -6.15 -2.05
C GLY A 92 2.84 -7.16 -0.94
N ILE A 93 2.55 -8.43 -1.17
CA ILE A 93 2.83 -9.53 -0.26
C ILE A 93 3.62 -10.62 -0.97
N ILE A 94 4.61 -11.19 -0.32
CA ILE A 94 5.42 -12.27 -0.86
C ILE A 94 4.62 -13.58 -0.81
N GLY A 95 4.48 -14.23 -1.96
CA GLY A 95 3.87 -15.55 -2.09
C GLY A 95 4.84 -16.70 -1.76
N LEU A 96 4.35 -17.94 -1.74
CA LEU A 96 5.18 -19.14 -1.53
C LEU A 96 6.24 -19.32 -2.62
N ASP A 97 5.99 -18.80 -3.83
CA ASP A 97 6.90 -18.83 -4.98
C ASP A 97 7.92 -17.67 -4.99
N GLY A 98 7.96 -16.87 -3.94
CA GLY A 98 8.85 -15.72 -3.80
C GLY A 98 8.47 -14.49 -4.64
N LYS A 99 7.33 -14.52 -5.35
CA LYS A 99 6.84 -13.35 -6.09
C LYS A 99 6.07 -12.40 -5.21
N VAL A 100 6.02 -11.14 -5.64
CA VAL A 100 5.23 -10.09 -5.00
C VAL A 100 3.83 -10.08 -5.61
N TYR A 101 2.84 -10.45 -4.84
CA TYR A 101 1.43 -10.38 -5.22
C TYR A 101 0.84 -9.05 -4.81
N HIS A 102 0.27 -8.31 -5.77
CA HIS A 102 -0.31 -7.00 -5.47
C HIS A 102 -1.45 -6.63 -6.41
N VAL A 103 -2.37 -5.82 -5.94
CA VAL A 103 -3.50 -5.28 -6.70
C VAL A 103 -3.20 -3.85 -7.09
N HIS A 104 -3.30 -3.52 -8.39
CA HIS A 104 -2.84 -2.24 -8.93
C HIS A 104 -3.83 -1.65 -9.96
N PRO A 105 -3.92 -0.31 -10.09
CA PRO A 105 -4.84 0.34 -11.04
C PRO A 105 -4.63 -0.01 -12.51
N TYR A 106 -3.40 -0.32 -12.92
CA TYR A 106 -3.06 -0.64 -14.32
C TYR A 106 -3.33 -2.08 -14.73
N GLY A 107 -3.75 -2.90 -13.81
CA GLY A 107 -4.21 -4.25 -14.02
C GLY A 107 -4.78 -4.75 -12.70
N PRO A 108 -5.78 -5.61 -12.72
CA PRO A 108 -6.48 -5.91 -11.47
C PRO A 108 -5.54 -6.52 -10.44
N VAL A 109 -4.60 -7.37 -10.87
CA VAL A 109 -3.65 -8.04 -9.97
C VAL A 109 -2.40 -8.48 -10.73
N PHE A 110 -1.27 -8.51 -10.02
CA PHE A 110 0.03 -8.95 -10.55
C PHE A 110 0.68 -9.94 -9.58
N ALA A 111 1.55 -10.78 -10.15
CA ALA A 111 2.48 -11.66 -9.44
C ALA A 111 3.87 -11.43 -10.05
N ASP A 112 4.56 -10.42 -9.57
CA ASP A 112 5.82 -9.92 -10.11
C ASP A 112 7.02 -10.54 -9.38
N THR A 113 8.16 -10.71 -10.05
CA THR A 113 9.43 -10.85 -9.32
C THR A 113 9.69 -9.56 -8.53
N LEU A 114 10.51 -9.63 -7.47
CA LEU A 114 10.84 -8.45 -6.69
C LEU A 114 11.44 -7.33 -7.56
N ASP A 115 12.36 -7.70 -8.47
CA ASP A 115 12.98 -6.74 -9.37
C ASP A 115 11.94 -6.04 -10.26
N TRP A 116 11.02 -6.82 -10.84
CA TRP A 116 9.97 -6.25 -11.68
C TRP A 116 8.99 -5.37 -10.87
N TYR A 117 8.63 -5.80 -9.67
CA TYR A 117 7.81 -5.00 -8.75
C TYR A 117 8.44 -3.64 -8.46
N LEU A 118 9.75 -3.62 -8.16
CA LEU A 118 10.50 -2.41 -7.85
C LEU A 118 10.60 -1.43 -9.03
N THR A 119 10.55 -1.89 -10.30
CA THR A 119 10.55 -0.99 -11.47
C THR A 119 9.34 -0.07 -11.55
N ARG A 120 8.26 -0.39 -10.85
CA ARG A 120 7.01 0.39 -10.84
C ARG A 120 7.12 1.71 -10.05
N PHE A 121 8.19 1.90 -9.31
CA PHE A 121 8.39 3.02 -8.39
C PHE A 121 9.52 3.93 -8.89
N TYR A 122 9.51 5.19 -8.42
CA TYR A 122 10.50 6.18 -8.83
C TYR A 122 11.74 6.16 -7.93
N GLU A 123 12.82 6.75 -8.42
CA GLU A 123 14.01 7.00 -7.61
C GLU A 123 13.65 7.90 -6.42
N GLY A 124 14.17 7.57 -5.24
CA GLY A 124 13.86 8.22 -3.98
C GLY A 124 12.62 7.68 -3.27
N ASP A 125 11.89 6.71 -3.86
CA ASP A 125 10.80 6.04 -3.15
C ASP A 125 11.33 5.14 -2.03
N ARG A 126 10.61 5.16 -0.92
CA ARG A 126 10.91 4.38 0.27
C ARG A 126 10.12 3.08 0.31
N PHE A 127 10.78 2.01 0.69
CA PHE A 127 10.17 0.71 0.94
C PHE A 127 10.34 0.31 2.40
N ILE A 128 9.28 -0.20 3.00
CA ILE A 128 9.31 -0.76 4.34
C ILE A 128 8.86 -2.21 4.22
N VAL A 129 9.68 -3.13 4.74
CA VAL A 129 9.34 -4.54 4.76
C VAL A 129 8.84 -4.93 6.14
N PHE A 130 7.69 -5.57 6.18
CA PHE A 130 7.08 -6.08 7.40
C PHE A 130 7.00 -7.60 7.35
N ARG A 131 7.20 -8.23 8.49
CA ARG A 131 6.98 -9.67 8.72
C ARG A 131 5.98 -9.88 9.84
N SER A 132 5.11 -10.86 9.68
CA SER A 132 4.23 -11.30 10.77
C SER A 132 5.07 -11.85 11.93
N LYS A 133 4.75 -11.44 13.16
CA LYS A 133 5.35 -11.99 14.39
C LYS A 133 5.13 -13.49 14.52
N LEU A 134 4.09 -14.02 13.90
CA LEU A 134 3.79 -15.43 13.84
C LEU A 134 4.05 -15.94 12.43
N HIS A 135 5.16 -16.65 12.24
CA HIS A 135 5.60 -17.15 10.93
C HIS A 135 4.50 -17.94 10.20
N GLN A 136 3.80 -18.85 10.88
CA GLN A 136 2.70 -19.61 10.29
C GLN A 136 1.53 -18.76 9.79
N VAL A 137 1.31 -17.59 10.38
CA VAL A 137 0.27 -16.65 9.94
C VAL A 137 0.67 -16.02 8.59
N GLY A 138 1.94 -15.62 8.46
CA GLY A 138 2.50 -15.13 7.20
C GLY A 138 2.41 -16.19 6.09
N MET A 139 2.83 -17.42 6.39
CA MET A 139 2.76 -18.54 5.44
C MET A 139 1.34 -18.77 4.91
N ARG A 140 0.34 -18.83 5.79
CA ARG A 140 -1.07 -19.00 5.39
C ARG A 140 -1.59 -17.83 4.55
N ALA A 141 -1.17 -16.61 4.88
CA ALA A 141 -1.52 -15.45 4.07
C ALA A 141 -0.89 -15.52 2.66
N ALA A 142 0.36 -15.98 2.55
CA ALA A 142 1.03 -16.22 1.27
C ALA A 142 0.32 -17.28 0.41
N GLU A 143 -0.08 -18.39 1.02
CA GLU A 143 -0.87 -19.43 0.35
C GLU A 143 -2.19 -18.86 -0.18
N TRP A 144 -2.93 -18.17 0.68
CA TRP A 144 -4.20 -17.57 0.30
C TRP A 144 -4.07 -16.61 -0.90
N VAL A 145 -3.04 -15.77 -0.95
CA VAL A 145 -2.89 -14.82 -2.08
C VAL A 145 -2.62 -15.55 -3.39
N GLN A 146 -1.85 -16.65 -3.38
CA GLN A 146 -1.61 -17.46 -4.59
C GLN A 146 -2.88 -18.16 -5.08
N GLU A 147 -3.74 -18.61 -4.19
CA GLU A 147 -4.98 -19.26 -4.53
C GLU A 147 -6.04 -18.27 -5.06
N HIS A 148 -6.04 -17.04 -4.51
CA HIS A 148 -7.15 -16.11 -4.72
C HIS A 148 -6.83 -14.93 -5.65
N TYR A 149 -5.55 -14.68 -6.01
CA TYR A 149 -5.22 -13.48 -6.79
C TYR A 149 -5.95 -13.41 -8.14
N LYS A 150 -6.14 -14.54 -8.83
CA LYS A 150 -6.87 -14.59 -10.10
C LYS A 150 -8.38 -14.30 -9.98
N GLN A 151 -8.92 -14.31 -8.77
CA GLN A 151 -10.30 -13.92 -8.51
C GLN A 151 -10.50 -12.41 -8.50
N VAL A 152 -9.41 -11.63 -8.34
CA VAL A 152 -9.46 -10.17 -8.45
C VAL A 152 -9.65 -9.80 -9.92
N LYS A 153 -10.80 -9.21 -10.25
CA LYS A 153 -11.16 -8.81 -11.62
C LYS A 153 -11.10 -7.30 -11.83
N PHE A 154 -11.27 -6.53 -10.75
CA PHE A 154 -11.33 -5.08 -10.83
C PHE A 154 -10.52 -4.43 -9.71
N TYR A 155 -9.67 -3.47 -10.08
CA TYR A 155 -9.14 -2.53 -9.11
C TYR A 155 -10.26 -1.56 -8.73
N ARG A 156 -10.72 -1.62 -7.49
CA ARG A 156 -11.78 -0.75 -7.02
C ARG A 156 -11.70 -0.51 -5.51
N LEU A 157 -11.67 0.76 -5.13
CA LEU A 157 -11.88 1.15 -3.74
C LEU A 157 -13.34 0.92 -3.37
N GLN A 158 -13.58 0.06 -2.39
CA GLN A 158 -14.92 -0.26 -1.90
C GLN A 158 -14.90 -0.63 -0.42
N THR A 159 -16.05 -0.49 0.22
CA THR A 159 -16.22 -0.76 1.65
C THR A 159 -16.45 -2.22 1.97
N ASN A 160 -16.98 -3.02 1.04
CA ASN A 160 -17.22 -4.45 1.27
C ASN A 160 -15.90 -5.21 1.40
N LEU A 161 -15.54 -5.58 2.62
CA LEU A 161 -14.29 -6.28 2.93
C LEU A 161 -14.32 -7.77 2.58
N LEU A 162 -15.48 -8.35 2.28
CA LEU A 162 -15.61 -9.77 1.95
C LEU A 162 -15.41 -10.05 0.45
N SER A 163 -15.66 -9.07 -0.42
CA SER A 163 -15.49 -9.27 -1.87
C SER A 163 -14.01 -9.32 -2.26
N VAL A 164 -13.57 -10.43 -2.87
CA VAL A 164 -12.23 -10.59 -3.45
C VAL A 164 -12.19 -10.01 -4.86
N GLU A 165 -13.28 -10.14 -5.64
CA GLU A 165 -13.35 -9.74 -7.04
C GLU A 165 -13.02 -8.25 -7.28
N ARG A 166 -13.52 -7.39 -6.41
CA ARG A 166 -13.25 -5.94 -6.45
C ARG A 166 -12.34 -5.58 -5.29
N ASN A 167 -11.09 -5.29 -5.60
CA ASN A 167 -10.06 -5.19 -4.59
C ASN A 167 -9.13 -3.99 -4.81
N TYR A 168 -8.27 -3.73 -3.83
CA TYR A 168 -7.16 -2.78 -3.88
C TYR A 168 -6.03 -3.28 -2.98
N CYS A 169 -4.84 -2.75 -3.13
CA CYS A 169 -3.61 -3.31 -2.58
C CYS A 169 -3.70 -3.70 -1.09
N SER A 170 -4.07 -2.75 -0.23
CA SER A 170 -4.09 -3.00 1.22
C SER A 170 -5.27 -3.86 1.68
N LYS A 171 -6.41 -3.79 0.99
CA LYS A 171 -7.54 -4.67 1.29
C LYS A 171 -7.20 -6.12 0.96
N PHE A 172 -6.52 -6.39 -0.16
CA PHE A 172 -6.13 -7.73 -0.56
C PHE A 172 -5.21 -8.38 0.50
N ILE A 173 -4.23 -7.64 0.99
CA ILE A 173 -3.35 -8.09 2.07
C ILE A 173 -4.13 -8.30 3.38
N TYR A 174 -5.00 -7.35 3.73
CA TYR A 174 -5.87 -7.49 4.90
C TYR A 174 -6.71 -8.78 4.83
N GLN A 175 -7.31 -9.09 3.67
CA GLN A 175 -8.09 -10.30 3.46
C GLN A 175 -7.24 -11.56 3.64
N ALA A 176 -6.03 -11.59 3.09
CA ALA A 176 -5.12 -12.72 3.22
C ALA A 176 -4.88 -13.09 4.69
N TYR A 177 -4.57 -12.11 5.51
CA TYR A 177 -4.35 -12.33 6.94
C TYR A 177 -5.64 -12.61 7.69
N LYS A 178 -6.71 -11.89 7.40
CA LYS A 178 -7.98 -11.99 8.12
C LYS A 178 -8.68 -13.32 7.87
N PHE A 179 -8.73 -13.77 6.62
CA PHE A 179 -9.48 -14.97 6.26
C PHE A 179 -8.76 -16.27 6.64
N THR A 180 -7.43 -16.25 6.71
CA THR A 180 -6.67 -17.45 7.03
C THR A 180 -6.39 -17.66 8.51
N SER A 181 -6.23 -16.58 9.26
CA SER A 181 -5.81 -16.65 10.66
C SER A 181 -6.71 -15.86 11.61
N GLY A 182 -7.70 -15.13 11.10
CA GLY A 182 -8.49 -14.20 11.89
C GLY A 182 -7.73 -12.95 12.33
N LEU A 183 -6.45 -12.81 11.93
CA LEU A 183 -5.63 -11.66 12.32
C LEU A 183 -6.14 -10.38 11.68
N ASP A 184 -6.43 -9.38 12.49
CA ASP A 184 -6.93 -8.09 12.06
C ASP A 184 -5.81 -7.05 12.05
N LEU A 185 -5.12 -6.94 10.90
CA LEU A 185 -4.05 -5.97 10.70
C LEU A 185 -4.51 -4.49 10.82
N TRP A 186 -5.80 -4.24 10.82
CA TRP A 186 -6.38 -2.90 10.96
C TRP A 186 -6.62 -2.50 12.42
N GLY A 187 -6.64 -3.49 13.32
CA GLY A 187 -6.78 -3.32 14.77
C GLY A 187 -8.03 -3.97 15.33
N ARG A 188 -7.88 -4.56 16.51
CA ARG A 188 -8.87 -5.44 17.17
C ARG A 188 -10.27 -4.84 17.36
N LYS A 189 -10.42 -3.52 17.42
CA LYS A 189 -11.71 -2.84 17.58
C LYS A 189 -12.65 -3.04 16.39
N PHE A 190 -12.10 -3.42 15.22
CA PHE A 190 -12.83 -3.53 13.96
C PHE A 190 -12.98 -4.96 13.47
N ALA A 191 -12.59 -5.94 14.26
CA ALA A 191 -12.58 -7.36 13.89
C ALA A 191 -13.93 -7.92 13.39
N LYS A 192 -15.04 -7.27 13.74
CA LYS A 192 -16.40 -7.66 13.34
C LYS A 192 -16.93 -6.88 12.12
N LEU A 193 -16.20 -5.89 11.63
CA LEU A 193 -16.68 -5.09 10.51
C LEU A 193 -16.57 -5.87 9.19
N LYS A 194 -17.71 -5.99 8.50
CA LYS A 194 -17.78 -6.50 7.13
C LYS A 194 -17.61 -5.38 6.09
N GLN A 195 -17.56 -4.13 6.56
CA GLN A 195 -17.48 -2.93 5.72
C GLN A 195 -16.48 -1.93 6.29
N GLY A 196 -15.69 -1.33 5.41
CA GLY A 196 -14.72 -0.30 5.75
C GLY A 196 -13.65 -0.14 4.67
N PHE A 197 -12.82 0.90 4.82
CA PHE A 197 -11.66 1.09 3.94
C PHE A 197 -10.39 0.72 4.70
N ILE A 198 -9.60 -0.20 4.13
CA ILE A 198 -8.30 -0.59 4.66
C ILE A 198 -7.24 0.30 4.03
N TYR A 199 -6.71 1.23 4.82
CA TYR A 199 -5.65 2.12 4.36
C TYR A 199 -4.27 1.49 4.60
N PRO A 200 -3.30 1.62 3.67
CA PRO A 200 -1.96 1.05 3.82
C PRO A 200 -1.29 1.47 5.14
N PHE A 201 -1.39 2.73 5.53
CA PHE A 201 -0.80 3.24 6.78
C PHE A 201 -1.40 2.62 8.06
N ARG A 202 -2.56 1.98 7.98
CA ARG A 202 -3.14 1.24 9.11
C ARG A 202 -2.43 -0.08 9.31
N ILE A 203 -2.14 -0.79 8.22
CA ILE A 203 -1.37 -2.04 8.24
C ILE A 203 0.04 -1.76 8.76
N GLU A 204 0.69 -0.67 8.32
CA GLU A 204 1.99 -0.22 8.83
C GLU A 204 2.04 -0.07 10.35
N ARG A 205 0.90 0.22 10.98
CA ARG A 205 0.80 0.43 12.44
C ARG A 205 0.36 -0.81 13.21
N SER A 206 0.21 -1.93 12.54
CA SER A 206 -0.19 -3.18 13.20
C SER A 206 0.87 -3.61 14.21
N SER A 207 0.43 -3.90 15.43
CA SER A 207 1.29 -4.46 16.48
C SER A 207 1.68 -5.92 16.22
N ASP A 208 1.06 -6.57 15.25
CA ASP A 208 1.28 -7.98 14.90
C ASP A 208 2.34 -8.16 13.81
N LEU A 209 2.95 -7.04 13.36
CA LEU A 209 4.00 -7.00 12.37
C LEU A 209 5.29 -6.43 12.97
N ASP A 210 6.41 -7.03 12.62
CA ASP A 210 7.75 -6.50 12.85
C ASP A 210 8.27 -5.82 11.58
N VAL A 211 9.01 -4.72 11.74
CA VAL A 211 9.73 -4.05 10.64
C VAL A 211 11.05 -4.75 10.44
N LEU A 212 11.29 -5.35 9.28
CA LEU A 212 12.57 -5.96 8.93
C LEU A 212 13.60 -4.94 8.45
N GLY A 213 13.14 -3.88 7.79
CA GLY A 213 14.01 -2.82 7.31
C GLY A 213 13.26 -1.75 6.53
N THR A 214 13.95 -0.64 6.31
CA THR A 214 13.50 0.47 5.47
C THR A 214 14.58 0.75 4.43
N PHE A 215 14.18 0.83 3.17
CA PHE A 215 15.06 0.89 2.02
C PHE A 215 14.66 2.05 1.10
N TYR A 216 15.63 2.61 0.37
CA TYR A 216 15.39 3.63 -0.65
C TYR A 216 15.85 3.14 -2.03
N LYS A 217 15.04 3.43 -3.02
CA LYS A 217 15.37 3.25 -4.43
C LYS A 217 16.25 4.38 -4.93
#